data_65c9bde16a97eedc0e679f5230e6c9a6
#
_entry.id   65c9bde16a97eedc0e679f5230e6c9a6
#
_cell.length_a   1.000
_cell.length_b   1.000
_cell.length_c   1.000
_cell.angle_alpha   90.00
_cell.angle_beta   90.00
_cell.angle_gamma   90.00
#
_symmetry.space_group_name_H-M   'P 1'
#
loop_
_entity.id
_entity.type
_entity.pdbx_description
1 polymer ?
#
loop_
_entity_poly.entity_id
_entity_poly.type
_entity_poly.pdbx_seq_one_letter_code
_entity_poly.pdbx_strand_id
1 'polypeptide(L)'
;MALGEILSSFTYDAAAGNGLSALHVLPTSLFVATLFVVVLGLLYALVGRNGLHAGFPLVRADEESKYSFEKAQAEWNVGAHKLIEKGMDRFKGAFQVVTAIGPRIILPNKYADEIRNDPHLNFTDAIHKEFFGDYPGFDAFAILKERDIFQEAIRIRLTQSLNFITEDLASEARDICNEAIPDSKEYTSVALKPLVMDLVARVSQRVFIGPDGCRNDEWLAITKRYTVDSLAAARELRAWSPLARPWVHWLLPSCRRVRAELAAARRIVDPIVAARRARNVDRAGAKGKGKVAVVEKVADAVGWLDESARGRRFDHAAGQLAFAVAATFTTTELTSVCVLNLCAHPEYVEPLRSEIVEVLGEGGGGEGRWRKAALQRLRLMDSFIKESQRLQHEVRATMTRLTKQRVTLSDGTVIPKNALVMVSTDKAMDPAVFPDPHAFNGRRFLEMRGRPGQQNRWQLATTSPEHLGFGHGAHACPGRFFAANEIKVLLIFMLIRYDWRLPDGRTEVPALRRWAHEKFVDLDERVLVRRREEEEEIEL
;
A
#
# COMPACT_ATOMS: atom_id res chain seq x y z
N MET A 1 17.61 1.18 39.07
CA MET A 1 17.83 0.40 40.31
C MET A 1 18.05 -1.10 40.04
N ALA A 2 18.61 -1.48 38.90
CA ALA A 2 18.85 -2.91 38.58
C ALA A 2 20.32 -3.24 38.24
N LEU A 3 21.21 -2.26 38.25
CA LEU A 3 22.66 -2.48 38.05
C LEU A 3 23.45 -2.57 39.37
N GLY A 4 22.84 -2.21 40.50
CA GLY A 4 23.48 -2.26 41.83
C GLY A 4 23.45 -3.64 42.48
N GLU A 5 22.45 -4.46 42.15
CA GLU A 5 22.30 -5.79 42.77
C GLU A 5 23.10 -6.90 42.08
N ILE A 6 23.52 -6.68 40.84
CA ILE A 6 24.34 -7.66 40.09
C ILE A 6 25.83 -7.55 40.48
N LEU A 7 26.24 -6.42 41.04
CA LEU A 7 27.63 -6.22 41.51
C LEU A 7 27.89 -6.67 42.94
N SER A 8 26.83 -6.95 43.74
CA SER A 8 27.00 -7.39 45.14
C SER A 8 27.09 -8.91 45.31
N SER A 9 26.82 -9.71 44.24
CA SER A 9 26.90 -11.19 44.33
C SER A 9 28.27 -11.77 43.99
N PHE A 10 29.26 -10.94 43.72
CA PHE A 10 30.61 -11.37 43.34
C PHE A 10 31.67 -11.16 44.45
N THR A 11 31.28 -10.87 45.69
CA THR A 11 32.23 -10.67 46.79
C THR A 11 32.01 -11.64 47.94
N TYR A 12 31.93 -12.93 47.67
CA TYR A 12 32.10 -13.92 48.76
C TYR A 12 32.57 -15.25 48.13
N ASP A 13 33.87 -15.44 48.07
CA ASP A 13 34.65 -16.64 48.31
C ASP A 13 36.13 -16.43 47.88
N ALA A 14 36.86 -15.74 48.72
CA ALA A 14 38.32 -15.63 48.60
C ALA A 14 38.95 -15.98 49.95
N ALA A 15 38.81 -17.22 50.36
CA ALA A 15 39.59 -17.77 51.48
C ALA A 15 39.82 -19.27 51.25
N ALA A 16 40.69 -19.63 50.33
CA ALA A 16 41.56 -20.84 50.41
C ALA A 16 42.37 -20.97 49.10
N GLY A 17 43.62 -20.66 49.16
CA GLY A 17 44.73 -21.30 48.41
C GLY A 17 44.85 -21.03 46.92
N ASN A 18 45.85 -20.24 46.58
CA ASN A 18 46.54 -20.01 45.34
C ASN A 18 46.37 -18.60 44.73
N GLY A 19 47.08 -17.67 45.33
CA GLY A 19 47.06 -16.24 45.00
C GLY A 19 47.96 -15.82 43.82
N LEU A 20 47.96 -16.52 42.69
CA LEU A 20 48.76 -16.09 41.51
C LEU A 20 48.05 -16.18 40.16
N SER A 21 46.88 -16.80 40.09
CA SER A 21 46.12 -16.89 38.81
C SER A 21 44.97 -15.89 38.67
N ALA A 22 44.50 -15.27 39.74
CA ALA A 22 43.35 -14.35 39.71
C ALA A 22 43.67 -12.92 39.25
N LEU A 23 44.95 -12.51 39.35
CA LEU A 23 45.41 -11.16 38.99
C LEU A 23 45.65 -10.93 37.48
N HIS A 24 45.76 -12.02 36.68
CA HIS A 24 45.96 -11.90 35.23
C HIS A 24 44.66 -12.03 34.40
N VAL A 25 43.59 -12.51 34.97
CA VAL A 25 42.31 -12.70 34.25
C VAL A 25 41.44 -11.42 34.24
N LEU A 26 41.51 -10.64 35.33
CA LEU A 26 40.75 -9.38 35.42
C LEU A 26 41.14 -8.32 34.39
N PRO A 27 42.41 -8.04 34.12
CA PRO A 27 42.78 -7.05 33.12
C PRO A 27 42.50 -7.50 31.68
N THR A 28 42.57 -8.80 31.37
CA THR A 28 42.25 -9.33 30.04
C THR A 28 40.76 -9.33 29.76
N SER A 29 39.92 -9.68 30.70
CA SER A 29 38.45 -9.61 30.54
C SER A 29 37.95 -8.16 30.45
N LEU A 30 38.52 -7.24 31.23
CA LEU A 30 38.23 -5.82 31.15
C LEU A 30 38.68 -5.22 29.81
N PHE A 31 39.87 -5.62 29.33
CA PHE A 31 40.39 -5.21 28.03
C PHE A 31 39.52 -5.75 26.89
N VAL A 32 39.08 -7.00 26.91
CA VAL A 32 38.17 -7.59 25.91
C VAL A 32 36.80 -6.91 25.96
N ALA A 33 36.25 -6.65 27.15
CA ALA A 33 34.98 -5.92 27.29
C ALA A 33 35.10 -4.47 26.78
N THR A 34 36.18 -3.77 27.10
CA THR A 34 36.43 -2.42 26.63
C THR A 34 36.63 -2.38 25.11
N LEU A 35 37.42 -3.33 24.56
CA LEU A 35 37.59 -3.45 23.10
C LEU A 35 36.29 -3.75 22.41
N PHE A 36 35.44 -4.62 22.97
CA PHE A 36 34.13 -4.93 22.45
C PHE A 36 33.21 -3.69 22.45
N VAL A 37 33.18 -2.90 23.54
CA VAL A 37 32.42 -1.65 23.63
C VAL A 37 32.96 -0.61 22.64
N VAL A 38 34.30 -0.48 22.50
CA VAL A 38 34.91 0.43 21.52
C VAL A 38 34.61 0.00 20.08
N VAL A 39 34.71 -1.29 19.77
CA VAL A 39 34.35 -1.84 18.45
C VAL A 39 32.88 -1.64 18.16
N LEU A 40 31.98 -1.91 19.13
CA LEU A 40 30.55 -1.61 19.00
C LEU A 40 30.29 -0.11 18.83
N GLY A 41 30.99 0.75 19.57
CA GLY A 41 30.91 2.20 19.44
C GLY A 41 31.41 2.69 18.08
N LEU A 42 32.52 2.14 17.57
CA LEU A 42 33.05 2.42 16.23
C LEU A 42 32.10 1.89 15.14
N LEU A 43 31.60 0.68 15.27
CA LEU A 43 30.56 0.13 14.38
C LEU A 43 29.29 0.97 14.43
N TYR A 44 28.85 1.39 15.60
CA TYR A 44 27.71 2.32 15.76
C TYR A 44 27.98 3.67 15.10
N ALA A 45 29.19 4.23 15.27
CA ALA A 45 29.60 5.48 14.63
C ALA A 45 29.75 5.34 13.10
N LEU A 46 30.20 4.20 12.60
CA LEU A 46 30.31 3.92 11.16
C LEU A 46 28.96 3.60 10.52
N VAL A 47 28.09 2.86 11.21
CA VAL A 47 26.75 2.49 10.72
C VAL A 47 25.72 3.57 11.06
N GLY A 48 25.87 4.28 12.17
CA GLY A 48 25.03 5.44 12.58
C GLY A 48 25.28 6.70 11.77
N ARG A 49 26.40 6.81 11.06
CA ARG A 49 26.56 7.71 9.93
C ARG A 49 25.83 7.08 8.72
N ASN A 50 24.51 7.07 8.74
CA ASN A 50 23.74 7.09 7.50
C ASN A 50 24.10 8.40 6.79
N GLY A 51 25.28 8.38 6.15
CA GLY A 51 25.91 9.56 5.60
C GLY A 51 24.97 10.18 4.58
N LEU A 52 24.72 11.48 4.73
CA LEU A 52 24.04 12.26 3.72
C LEU A 52 24.71 12.02 2.36
N HIS A 53 23.92 11.99 1.31
CA HIS A 53 24.45 11.83 -0.04
C HIS A 53 25.18 13.12 -0.46
N ALA A 54 26.46 13.02 -0.76
CA ALA A 54 27.26 14.14 -1.24
C ALA A 54 26.66 14.68 -2.56
N GLY A 55 26.65 16.00 -2.69
CA GLY A 55 26.10 16.68 -3.88
C GLY A 55 24.59 16.96 -3.83
N PHE A 56 23.87 16.53 -2.78
CA PHE A 56 22.46 16.84 -2.59
C PHE A 56 22.27 17.73 -1.36
N PRO A 57 21.72 18.95 -1.50
CA PRO A 57 21.44 19.82 -0.35
C PRO A 57 20.44 19.17 0.60
N LEU A 58 20.68 19.25 1.90
CA LEU A 58 19.78 18.76 2.92
C LEU A 58 18.70 19.80 3.23
N VAL A 59 17.44 19.37 3.22
CA VAL A 59 16.30 20.20 3.65
C VAL A 59 15.89 19.77 5.07
N ARG A 60 15.74 20.78 5.95
CA ARG A 60 15.31 20.63 7.33
C ARG A 60 14.27 21.69 7.68
N ALA A 61 13.43 21.42 8.68
CA ALA A 61 12.51 22.42 9.21
C ALA A 61 13.27 23.54 9.91
N ASP A 62 14.22 23.17 10.78
CA ASP A 62 15.10 24.08 11.54
C ASP A 62 16.55 23.91 11.05
N GLU A 63 17.00 24.84 10.20
CA GLU A 63 18.35 24.83 9.62
C GLU A 63 19.40 25.45 10.53
N GLU A 64 18.99 26.28 11.49
CA GLU A 64 19.89 26.96 12.41
C GLU A 64 20.40 26.03 13.52
N SER A 65 19.61 25.02 13.88
CA SER A 65 20.02 24.06 14.89
C SER A 65 21.10 23.10 14.37
N LYS A 66 21.97 22.64 15.30
CA LYS A 66 22.96 21.60 14.99
C LYS A 66 22.24 20.37 14.41
N TYR A 67 22.80 19.82 13.33
CA TYR A 67 22.27 18.60 12.71
C TYR A 67 22.26 17.43 13.70
N SER A 68 21.13 16.78 13.83
CA SER A 68 20.96 15.47 14.46
C SER A 68 20.06 14.63 13.56
N PHE A 69 20.42 13.36 13.40
CA PHE A 69 19.64 12.42 12.60
C PHE A 69 18.23 12.23 13.19
N GLU A 70 18.14 12.06 14.50
CA GLU A 70 16.87 11.86 15.21
C GLU A 70 15.94 13.07 15.07
N LYS A 71 16.51 14.28 15.16
CA LYS A 71 15.73 15.52 14.98
C LYS A 71 15.21 15.62 13.55
N ALA A 72 16.05 15.41 12.56
CA ALA A 72 15.65 15.44 11.13
C ALA A 72 14.62 14.35 10.79
N GLN A 73 14.73 13.16 11.39
CA GLN A 73 13.74 12.10 11.28
C GLN A 73 12.39 12.51 11.91
N ALA A 74 12.41 13.14 13.08
CA ALA A 74 11.20 13.63 13.74
C ALA A 74 10.51 14.72 12.89
N GLU A 75 11.29 15.65 12.33
CA GLU A 75 10.80 16.68 11.40
C GLU A 75 10.10 16.05 10.19
N TRP A 76 10.67 14.98 9.62
CA TRP A 76 10.04 14.22 8.53
C TRP A 76 8.71 13.59 8.94
N ASN A 77 8.66 12.93 10.09
CA ASN A 77 7.45 12.22 10.53
C ASN A 77 6.26 13.16 10.74
N VAL A 78 6.51 14.40 11.15
CA VAL A 78 5.46 15.39 11.42
C VAL A 78 5.16 16.28 10.21
N GLY A 79 6.17 16.63 9.42
CA GLY A 79 6.08 17.68 8.42
C GLY A 79 6.69 17.38 7.05
N ALA A 80 6.73 16.11 6.61
CA ALA A 80 7.35 15.73 5.35
C ALA A 80 6.88 16.55 4.15
N HIS A 81 5.57 16.86 4.07
CA HIS A 81 5.01 17.68 2.99
C HIS A 81 5.62 19.10 2.96
N LYS A 82 5.80 19.73 4.14
CA LYS A 82 6.43 21.05 4.24
C LYS A 82 7.92 21.01 3.89
N LEU A 83 8.61 19.91 4.27
CA LEU A 83 10.01 19.73 3.91
C LEU A 83 10.20 19.58 2.41
N ILE A 84 9.34 18.78 1.75
CA ILE A 84 9.41 18.59 0.30
C ILE A 84 9.06 19.90 -0.42
N GLU A 85 8.01 20.60 0.00
CA GLU A 85 7.61 21.90 -0.53
C GLU A 85 8.74 22.93 -0.38
N LYS A 86 9.30 23.11 0.84
CA LYS A 86 10.47 23.95 1.10
C LYS A 86 11.65 23.60 0.19
N GLY A 87 11.89 22.31 -0.02
CA GLY A 87 12.96 21.85 -0.90
C GLY A 87 12.71 22.18 -2.38
N MET A 88 11.47 21.99 -2.86
CA MET A 88 11.06 22.33 -4.23
C MET A 88 11.14 23.84 -4.49
N ASP A 89 10.72 24.67 -3.54
CA ASP A 89 10.77 26.12 -3.68
C ASP A 89 12.19 26.64 -3.70
N ARG A 90 13.07 26.04 -2.90
CA ARG A 90 14.46 26.50 -2.74
C ARG A 90 15.42 26.00 -3.82
N PHE A 91 15.20 24.76 -4.29
CA PHE A 91 16.13 24.08 -5.20
C PHE A 91 15.45 23.70 -6.52
N LYS A 92 16.04 24.12 -7.64
CA LYS A 92 15.59 23.71 -8.98
C LYS A 92 15.97 22.26 -9.33
N GLY A 93 16.89 21.67 -8.58
CA GLY A 93 17.44 20.31 -8.75
C GLY A 93 17.01 19.39 -7.63
N ALA A 94 17.62 18.20 -7.60
CA ALA A 94 17.40 17.23 -6.58
C ALA A 94 17.97 17.67 -5.21
N PHE A 95 17.28 17.31 -4.15
CA PHE A 95 17.68 17.57 -2.76
C PHE A 95 17.44 16.32 -1.91
N GLN A 96 17.88 16.32 -0.65
CA GLN A 96 17.66 15.19 0.24
C GLN A 96 16.96 15.60 1.53
N VAL A 97 16.23 14.65 2.09
CA VAL A 97 15.58 14.69 3.39
C VAL A 97 15.99 13.46 4.21
N VAL A 98 15.88 13.53 5.52
CA VAL A 98 16.19 12.38 6.38
C VAL A 98 14.89 11.72 6.83
N THR A 99 14.73 10.45 6.46
CA THR A 99 13.56 9.62 6.82
C THR A 99 13.91 8.61 7.92
N ALA A 100 12.92 7.89 8.40
CA ALA A 100 13.11 6.86 9.43
C ALA A 100 14.07 5.71 9.02
N ILE A 101 14.34 5.55 7.71
CA ILE A 101 15.25 4.52 7.19
C ILE A 101 16.53 5.10 6.57
N GLY A 102 16.78 6.38 6.79
CA GLY A 102 17.96 7.08 6.30
C GLY A 102 17.65 8.21 5.32
N PRO A 103 18.67 8.83 4.74
CA PRO A 103 18.52 9.89 3.77
C PRO A 103 17.81 9.39 2.51
N ARG A 104 16.98 10.26 1.95
CA ARG A 104 16.21 10.01 0.73
C ARG A 104 16.34 11.20 -0.20
N ILE A 105 16.68 10.93 -1.45
CA ILE A 105 16.79 11.96 -2.49
C ILE A 105 15.42 12.20 -3.08
N ILE A 106 14.98 13.45 -3.11
CA ILE A 106 13.77 13.90 -3.77
C ILE A 106 14.15 14.48 -5.12
N LEU A 107 13.62 13.89 -6.17
CA LEU A 107 13.82 14.34 -7.55
C LEU A 107 12.64 15.23 -7.96
N PRO A 108 12.86 16.38 -8.61
CA PRO A 108 11.82 17.12 -9.29
C PRO A 108 11.03 16.26 -10.28
N ASN A 109 9.75 16.58 -10.47
CA ASN A 109 8.85 15.82 -11.34
C ASN A 109 9.36 15.70 -12.80
N LYS A 110 10.15 16.65 -13.29
CA LYS A 110 10.74 16.61 -14.65
C LYS A 110 11.49 15.31 -14.95
N TYR A 111 11.97 14.58 -13.92
CA TYR A 111 12.67 13.31 -14.07
C TYR A 111 11.73 12.08 -14.04
N ALA A 112 10.43 12.26 -13.85
CA ALA A 112 9.48 11.15 -13.78
C ALA A 112 9.53 10.25 -15.01
N ASP A 113 9.54 10.85 -16.21
CA ASP A 113 9.64 10.10 -17.47
C ASP A 113 11.02 9.49 -17.69
N GLU A 114 12.08 10.20 -17.29
CA GLU A 114 13.46 9.74 -17.46
C GLU A 114 13.72 8.47 -16.66
N ILE A 115 13.29 8.44 -15.39
CA ILE A 115 13.58 7.32 -14.48
C ILE A 115 12.56 6.18 -14.53
N ARG A 116 11.40 6.37 -15.17
CA ARG A 116 10.25 5.45 -15.10
C ARG A 116 10.57 4.01 -15.49
N ASN A 117 11.50 3.82 -16.43
CA ASN A 117 11.84 2.52 -16.98
C ASN A 117 13.32 2.16 -16.77
N ASP A 118 14.07 2.94 -15.98
CA ASP A 118 15.48 2.65 -15.72
C ASP A 118 15.60 1.35 -14.91
N PRO A 119 16.29 0.30 -15.42
CA PRO A 119 16.44 -1.00 -14.77
C PRO A 119 17.27 -0.94 -13.48
N HIS A 120 18.03 0.14 -13.29
CA HIS A 120 18.87 0.35 -12.10
C HIS A 120 18.09 1.01 -10.94
N LEU A 121 16.86 1.45 -11.16
CA LEU A 121 15.98 2.08 -10.18
C LEU A 121 14.84 1.13 -9.84
N ASN A 122 14.94 0.44 -8.70
CA ASN A 122 14.10 -0.68 -8.36
C ASN A 122 13.09 -0.36 -7.24
N PHE A 123 11.81 -0.57 -7.51
CA PHE A 123 10.73 -0.38 -6.55
C PHE A 123 10.67 -1.49 -5.51
N THR A 124 10.73 -2.75 -5.94
CA THR A 124 10.57 -3.88 -5.01
C THR A 124 11.70 -3.98 -4.00
N ASP A 125 12.94 -3.65 -4.41
CA ASP A 125 14.07 -3.57 -3.48
C ASP A 125 13.92 -2.41 -2.49
N ALA A 126 13.32 -1.28 -2.93
CA ALA A 126 13.01 -0.17 -2.03
C ALA A 126 11.98 -0.57 -0.97
N ILE A 127 10.85 -1.19 -1.38
CA ILE A 127 9.80 -1.67 -0.46
C ILE A 127 10.34 -2.75 0.48
N HIS A 128 11.10 -3.70 -0.03
CA HIS A 128 11.73 -4.73 0.78
C HIS A 128 12.61 -4.14 1.89
N LYS A 129 13.43 -3.13 1.56
CA LYS A 129 14.26 -2.41 2.52
C LYS A 129 13.41 -1.60 3.50
N GLU A 130 12.37 -0.94 3.01
CA GLU A 130 11.51 -0.06 3.80
C GLU A 130 10.66 -0.82 4.81
N PHE A 131 10.20 -2.01 4.45
CA PHE A 131 9.32 -2.85 5.27
C PHE A 131 10.01 -4.10 5.82
N PHE A 132 11.35 -4.10 5.86
CA PHE A 132 12.13 -5.14 6.54
C PHE A 132 11.82 -6.58 6.05
N GLY A 133 11.69 -6.78 4.75
CA GLY A 133 11.37 -8.08 4.17
C GLY A 133 12.37 -9.22 4.48
N ASP A 134 13.53 -8.91 5.05
CA ASP A 134 14.51 -9.92 5.51
C ASP A 134 14.16 -10.49 6.89
N TYR A 135 13.21 -9.88 7.64
CA TYR A 135 12.86 -10.35 8.97
C TYR A 135 11.63 -11.26 8.95
N PRO A 136 11.65 -12.35 9.78
CA PRO A 136 10.51 -13.26 9.89
C PRO A 136 9.20 -12.56 10.27
N GLY A 137 8.15 -12.89 9.53
CA GLY A 137 6.83 -12.27 9.64
C GLY A 137 6.56 -11.21 8.58
N PHE A 138 7.60 -10.61 8.00
CA PHE A 138 7.47 -9.63 6.91
C PHE A 138 7.56 -10.28 5.52
N ASP A 139 7.30 -11.57 5.43
CA ASP A 139 7.39 -12.40 4.22
C ASP A 139 6.54 -11.86 3.07
N ALA A 140 5.41 -11.21 3.36
CA ALA A 140 4.58 -10.54 2.36
C ALA A 140 5.31 -9.42 1.58
N PHE A 141 6.32 -8.80 2.18
CA PHE A 141 7.18 -7.81 1.51
C PHE A 141 8.39 -8.47 0.85
N ALA A 142 8.84 -9.62 1.37
CA ALA A 142 9.91 -10.41 0.76
C ALA A 142 9.48 -11.01 -0.58
N ILE A 143 8.24 -11.53 -0.65
CA ILE A 143 7.68 -12.20 -1.84
C ILE A 143 7.64 -11.29 -3.08
N LEU A 144 7.63 -9.98 -2.90
CA LEU A 144 7.66 -9.01 -3.99
C LEU A 144 8.94 -9.12 -4.84
N LYS A 145 10.00 -9.72 -4.32
CA LYS A 145 11.25 -10.00 -5.07
C LYS A 145 11.10 -11.16 -6.05
N GLU A 146 10.13 -12.06 -5.83
CA GLU A 146 9.75 -13.13 -6.76
C GLU A 146 8.97 -12.57 -7.95
N ARG A 147 9.63 -11.69 -8.73
CA ARG A 147 8.99 -10.86 -9.76
C ARG A 147 8.32 -11.68 -10.85
N ASP A 148 8.93 -12.74 -11.26
CA ASP A 148 8.46 -13.65 -12.30
C ASP A 148 7.26 -14.49 -11.86
N ILE A 149 6.97 -14.59 -10.55
CA ILE A 149 5.77 -15.23 -10.01
C ILE A 149 4.74 -14.17 -9.64
N PHE A 150 5.06 -13.31 -8.68
CA PHE A 150 4.09 -12.38 -8.11
C PHE A 150 3.65 -11.29 -9.10
N GLN A 151 4.60 -10.68 -9.82
CA GLN A 151 4.26 -9.65 -10.81
C GLN A 151 3.60 -10.23 -12.07
N GLU A 152 3.97 -11.44 -12.52
CA GLU A 152 3.32 -12.12 -13.64
C GLU A 152 1.85 -12.41 -13.30
N ALA A 153 1.57 -12.93 -12.10
CA ALA A 153 0.21 -13.19 -11.62
C ALA A 153 -0.67 -11.94 -11.69
N ILE A 154 -0.16 -10.76 -11.31
CA ILE A 154 -0.94 -9.51 -11.34
C ILE A 154 -1.00 -8.90 -12.74
N ARG A 155 0.14 -8.69 -13.39
CA ARG A 155 0.21 -7.92 -14.63
C ARG A 155 -0.44 -8.64 -15.82
N ILE A 156 -0.34 -9.97 -15.83
CA ILE A 156 -0.84 -10.79 -16.93
C ILE A 156 -2.15 -11.45 -16.53
N ARG A 157 -2.12 -12.33 -15.52
CA ARG A 157 -3.27 -13.19 -15.19
C ARG A 157 -4.46 -12.41 -14.65
N LEU A 158 -4.27 -11.57 -13.63
CA LEU A 158 -5.33 -10.74 -13.09
C LEU A 158 -5.91 -9.81 -14.17
N THR A 159 -5.03 -9.12 -14.95
CA THR A 159 -5.49 -8.17 -15.97
C THR A 159 -6.29 -8.85 -17.09
N GLN A 160 -5.89 -10.06 -17.52
CA GLN A 160 -6.61 -10.84 -18.51
C GLN A 160 -7.93 -11.40 -17.98
N SER A 161 -8.02 -11.67 -16.69
CA SER A 161 -9.21 -12.21 -16.04
C SER A 161 -10.29 -11.17 -15.73
N LEU A 162 -10.00 -9.87 -15.85
CA LEU A 162 -10.93 -8.79 -15.44
C LEU A 162 -12.33 -8.89 -16.03
N ASN A 163 -12.48 -9.42 -17.26
CA ASN A 163 -13.80 -9.60 -17.87
C ASN A 163 -14.66 -10.64 -17.14
N PHE A 164 -14.02 -11.65 -16.55
CA PHE A 164 -14.71 -12.75 -15.88
C PHE A 164 -14.93 -12.45 -14.39
N ILE A 165 -13.93 -11.88 -13.73
CA ILE A 165 -13.98 -11.61 -12.29
C ILE A 165 -14.81 -10.37 -11.92
N THR A 166 -15.19 -9.51 -12.89
CA THR A 166 -15.98 -8.31 -12.59
C THR A 166 -17.38 -8.67 -12.11
N GLU A 167 -17.98 -9.73 -12.62
CA GLU A 167 -19.28 -10.25 -12.15
C GLU A 167 -19.18 -10.82 -10.73
N ASP A 168 -18.11 -11.57 -10.45
CA ASP A 168 -17.79 -12.07 -9.12
C ASP A 168 -17.62 -10.93 -8.10
N LEU A 169 -16.90 -9.87 -8.50
CA LEU A 169 -16.74 -8.67 -7.67
C LEU A 169 -18.10 -7.99 -7.38
N ALA A 170 -18.95 -7.87 -8.39
CA ALA A 170 -20.25 -7.23 -8.25
C ALA A 170 -21.18 -8.05 -7.35
N SER A 171 -21.22 -9.37 -7.53
CA SER A 171 -22.02 -10.24 -6.66
C SER A 171 -21.56 -10.15 -5.20
N GLU A 172 -20.25 -10.23 -4.94
CA GLU A 172 -19.76 -10.15 -3.57
C GLU A 172 -19.91 -8.75 -2.96
N ALA A 173 -19.78 -7.68 -3.79
CA ALA A 173 -20.00 -6.30 -3.35
C ALA A 173 -21.46 -6.06 -2.97
N ARG A 174 -22.41 -6.58 -3.77
CA ARG A 174 -23.84 -6.53 -3.45
C ARG A 174 -24.12 -7.16 -2.10
N ASP A 175 -23.61 -8.39 -1.90
CA ASP A 175 -23.87 -9.15 -0.69
C ASP A 175 -23.28 -8.45 0.54
N ILE A 176 -22.02 -8.03 0.50
CA ILE A 176 -21.39 -7.36 1.64
C ILE A 176 -21.97 -5.97 1.91
N CYS A 177 -22.37 -5.20 0.88
CA CYS A 177 -23.03 -3.92 1.10
C CYS A 177 -24.37 -4.11 1.83
N ASN A 178 -25.14 -5.13 1.45
CA ASN A 178 -26.41 -5.46 2.14
C ASN A 178 -26.21 -5.94 3.59
N GLU A 179 -25.12 -6.63 3.87
CA GLU A 179 -24.82 -7.16 5.20
C GLU A 179 -24.23 -6.10 6.14
N ALA A 180 -23.33 -5.24 5.63
CA ALA A 180 -22.51 -4.35 6.45
C ALA A 180 -23.04 -2.92 6.56
N ILE A 181 -23.77 -2.42 5.53
CA ILE A 181 -24.35 -1.08 5.56
C ILE A 181 -25.74 -1.16 6.21
N PRO A 182 -26.04 -0.28 7.21
CA PRO A 182 -27.35 -0.31 7.87
C PRO A 182 -28.53 -0.21 6.89
N ASP A 183 -29.47 -1.15 6.99
CA ASP A 183 -30.74 -1.13 6.23
C ASP A 183 -31.78 -0.31 6.98
N SER A 184 -31.58 1.00 7.03
CA SER A 184 -32.45 1.95 7.73
C SER A 184 -32.85 3.08 6.80
N LYS A 185 -34.15 3.45 6.82
CA LYS A 185 -34.67 4.63 6.12
C LYS A 185 -34.27 5.94 6.81
N GLU A 186 -33.91 5.86 8.09
CA GLU A 186 -33.39 6.99 8.84
C GLU A 186 -31.85 7.03 8.76
N TYR A 187 -31.29 8.23 8.79
CA TYR A 187 -29.85 8.38 8.76
C TYR A 187 -29.17 7.78 9.98
N THR A 188 -28.33 6.79 9.75
CA THR A 188 -27.53 6.10 10.76
C THR A 188 -26.08 6.53 10.66
N SER A 189 -25.45 6.83 11.80
CA SER A 189 -24.04 7.21 11.84
C SER A 189 -23.14 5.98 11.83
N VAL A 190 -22.21 5.92 10.88
CA VAL A 190 -21.24 4.83 10.74
C VAL A 190 -19.80 5.36 10.70
N ALA A 191 -18.84 4.59 11.20
CA ALA A 191 -17.43 4.88 11.03
C ALA A 191 -17.04 4.51 9.58
N LEU A 192 -16.70 5.51 8.76
CA LEU A 192 -16.55 5.34 7.32
C LEU A 192 -15.42 4.36 6.96
N LYS A 193 -14.22 4.62 7.46
CA LYS A 193 -13.05 3.84 7.06
C LYS A 193 -13.11 2.38 7.49
N PRO A 194 -13.51 2.01 8.73
CA PRO A 194 -13.74 0.62 9.11
C PRO A 194 -14.77 -0.08 8.21
N LEU A 195 -15.91 0.58 7.93
CA LEU A 195 -16.93 0.04 7.03
C LEU A 195 -16.36 -0.24 5.64
N VAL A 196 -15.72 0.75 5.02
CA VAL A 196 -15.13 0.59 3.68
C VAL A 196 -14.03 -0.47 3.67
N MET A 197 -13.26 -0.60 4.76
CA MET A 197 -12.25 -1.66 4.88
C MET A 197 -12.87 -3.05 4.88
N ASP A 198 -14.01 -3.24 5.52
CA ASP A 198 -14.73 -4.52 5.51
C ASP A 198 -15.26 -4.85 4.11
N LEU A 199 -15.85 -3.85 3.42
CA LEU A 199 -16.31 -4.00 2.04
C LEU A 199 -15.15 -4.40 1.10
N VAL A 200 -14.08 -3.63 1.09
CA VAL A 200 -12.90 -3.86 0.23
C VAL A 200 -12.23 -5.18 0.57
N ALA A 201 -12.03 -5.50 1.85
CA ALA A 201 -11.40 -6.74 2.25
C ALA A 201 -12.14 -7.97 1.68
N ARG A 202 -13.47 -8.02 1.83
CA ARG A 202 -14.27 -9.17 1.37
C ARG A 202 -14.32 -9.25 -0.16
N VAL A 203 -14.55 -8.12 -0.84
CA VAL A 203 -14.62 -8.07 -2.31
C VAL A 203 -13.26 -8.43 -2.94
N SER A 204 -12.16 -7.89 -2.44
CA SER A 204 -10.81 -8.27 -2.89
C SER A 204 -10.54 -9.76 -2.69
N GLN A 205 -10.93 -10.35 -1.54
CA GLN A 205 -10.68 -11.75 -1.25
C GLN A 205 -11.49 -12.70 -2.12
N ARG A 206 -12.62 -12.28 -2.70
CA ARG A 206 -13.34 -13.06 -3.70
C ARG A 206 -12.45 -13.40 -4.90
N VAL A 207 -11.54 -12.50 -5.26
CA VAL A 207 -10.59 -12.67 -6.37
C VAL A 207 -9.25 -13.25 -5.92
N PHE A 208 -8.81 -12.98 -4.69
CA PHE A 208 -7.48 -13.42 -4.27
C PHE A 208 -7.47 -14.86 -3.77
N ILE A 209 -8.29 -15.21 -2.81
CA ILE A 209 -8.38 -16.58 -2.30
C ILE A 209 -9.50 -17.39 -2.96
N GLY A 210 -10.45 -16.70 -3.62
CA GLY A 210 -11.59 -17.29 -4.30
C GLY A 210 -12.78 -17.59 -3.39
N PRO A 211 -13.81 -18.24 -3.94
CA PRO A 211 -15.07 -18.52 -3.22
C PRO A 211 -14.87 -19.37 -1.97
N ASP A 212 -13.85 -20.24 -1.97
CA ASP A 212 -13.59 -21.16 -0.86
C ASP A 212 -13.13 -20.45 0.42
N GLY A 213 -12.64 -19.21 0.33
CA GLY A 213 -12.06 -18.49 1.47
C GLY A 213 -12.51 -17.04 1.66
N CYS A 214 -13.17 -16.41 0.68
CA CYS A 214 -13.48 -14.98 0.73
C CYS A 214 -14.49 -14.60 1.84
N ARG A 215 -15.28 -15.55 2.33
CA ARG A 215 -16.25 -15.41 3.42
C ARG A 215 -15.80 -16.06 4.73
N ASN A 216 -14.55 -16.49 4.80
CA ASN A 216 -13.99 -17.03 6.04
C ASN A 216 -13.62 -15.88 6.97
N ASP A 217 -14.35 -15.74 8.09
CA ASP A 217 -14.18 -14.64 9.05
C ASP A 217 -12.77 -14.59 9.65
N GLU A 218 -12.17 -15.78 9.94
CA GLU A 218 -10.81 -15.85 10.46
C GLU A 218 -9.81 -15.32 9.43
N TRP A 219 -9.96 -15.71 8.16
CA TRP A 219 -9.13 -15.23 7.06
C TRP A 219 -9.24 -13.72 6.86
N LEU A 220 -10.47 -13.20 6.79
CA LEU A 220 -10.73 -11.76 6.66
C LEU A 220 -10.15 -10.97 7.84
N ALA A 221 -10.28 -11.49 9.05
CA ALA A 221 -9.69 -10.88 10.24
C ALA A 221 -8.16 -10.89 10.18
N ILE A 222 -7.52 -11.99 9.73
CA ILE A 222 -6.06 -12.09 9.57
C ILE A 222 -5.58 -11.08 8.53
N THR A 223 -6.21 -10.99 7.36
CA THR A 223 -5.77 -10.07 6.29
C THR A 223 -5.82 -8.61 6.73
N LYS A 224 -6.87 -8.20 7.44
CA LYS A 224 -7.00 -6.86 8.02
C LYS A 224 -5.95 -6.59 9.09
N ARG A 225 -5.81 -7.50 10.08
CA ARG A 225 -4.83 -7.35 11.16
C ARG A 225 -3.40 -7.34 10.63
N TYR A 226 -3.04 -8.29 9.77
CA TYR A 226 -1.70 -8.34 9.18
C TYR A 226 -1.35 -7.05 8.44
N THR A 227 -2.30 -6.47 7.70
CA THR A 227 -2.10 -5.20 7.01
C THR A 227 -1.75 -4.08 8.00
N VAL A 228 -2.52 -3.93 9.07
CA VAL A 228 -2.30 -2.89 10.09
C VAL A 228 -1.03 -3.16 10.91
N ASP A 229 -0.89 -4.38 11.42
CA ASP A 229 0.19 -4.75 12.34
C ASP A 229 1.55 -4.80 11.64
N SER A 230 1.64 -5.23 10.37
CA SER A 230 2.90 -5.22 9.62
C SER A 230 3.42 -3.80 9.36
N LEU A 231 2.53 -2.86 9.03
CA LEU A 231 2.88 -1.45 8.87
C LEU A 231 3.30 -0.82 10.22
N ALA A 232 2.57 -1.14 11.30
CA ALA A 232 2.90 -0.67 12.64
C ALA A 232 4.24 -1.24 13.14
N ALA A 233 4.47 -2.54 12.96
CA ALA A 233 5.72 -3.21 13.34
C ALA A 233 6.92 -2.67 12.55
N ALA A 234 6.74 -2.42 11.24
CA ALA A 234 7.79 -1.79 10.44
C ALA A 234 8.10 -0.37 10.96
N ARG A 235 7.07 0.40 11.34
CA ARG A 235 7.23 1.74 11.93
C ARG A 235 7.97 1.68 13.26
N GLU A 236 7.64 0.73 14.13
CA GLU A 236 8.32 0.52 15.42
C GLU A 236 9.78 0.10 15.22
N LEU A 237 10.07 -0.84 14.29
CA LEU A 237 11.44 -1.25 13.98
C LEU A 237 12.30 -0.10 13.44
N ARG A 238 11.73 0.85 12.71
CA ARG A 238 12.45 2.02 12.21
C ARG A 238 13.00 2.89 13.34
N ALA A 239 12.33 2.93 14.51
CA ALA A 239 12.80 3.67 15.67
C ALA A 239 14.07 3.08 16.31
N TRP A 240 14.39 1.82 16.02
CA TRP A 240 15.57 1.15 16.55
C TRP A 240 16.79 1.31 15.63
N SER A 241 17.98 1.37 16.25
CA SER A 241 19.25 1.37 15.50
C SER A 241 19.33 0.16 14.55
N PRO A 242 19.83 0.34 13.31
CA PRO A 242 20.04 -0.77 12.38
C PRO A 242 20.82 -1.96 12.97
N LEU A 243 21.75 -1.69 13.89
CA LEU A 243 22.54 -2.74 14.58
C LEU A 243 21.70 -3.53 15.58
N ALA A 244 20.70 -2.91 16.20
CA ALA A 244 19.84 -3.56 17.20
C ALA A 244 18.68 -4.36 16.57
N ARG A 245 18.22 -3.97 15.37
CA ARG A 245 17.05 -4.56 14.71
C ARG A 245 17.11 -6.09 14.58
N PRO A 246 18.25 -6.74 14.23
CA PRO A 246 18.32 -8.19 14.11
C PRO A 246 18.00 -8.95 15.40
N TRP A 247 18.09 -8.30 16.55
CA TRP A 247 17.79 -8.87 17.87
C TRP A 247 16.44 -8.41 18.38
N VAL A 248 16.16 -7.12 18.27
CA VAL A 248 14.96 -6.47 18.82
C VAL A 248 13.69 -6.99 18.17
N HIS A 249 13.68 -7.30 16.86
CA HIS A 249 12.48 -7.79 16.18
C HIS A 249 11.94 -9.10 16.80
N TRP A 250 12.79 -9.91 17.46
CA TRP A 250 12.34 -11.10 18.20
C TRP A 250 11.57 -10.75 19.46
N LEU A 251 11.90 -9.62 20.09
CA LEU A 251 11.38 -9.18 21.39
C LEU A 251 10.11 -8.33 21.25
N LEU A 252 10.01 -7.54 20.19
CA LEU A 252 8.89 -6.61 19.98
C LEU A 252 7.55 -7.35 19.86
N PRO A 253 6.53 -6.95 20.68
CA PRO A 253 5.19 -7.54 20.60
C PRO A 253 4.54 -7.40 19.22
N SER A 254 4.74 -6.25 18.53
CA SER A 254 4.25 -6.02 17.18
C SER A 254 4.80 -7.04 16.18
N CYS A 255 6.11 -7.28 16.19
CA CYS A 255 6.75 -8.27 15.32
C CYS A 255 6.32 -9.71 15.66
N ARG A 256 6.05 -10.01 16.94
CA ARG A 256 5.49 -11.32 17.35
C ARG A 256 4.09 -11.53 16.78
N ARG A 257 3.22 -10.48 16.81
CA ARG A 257 1.87 -10.56 16.22
C ARG A 257 1.95 -10.84 14.72
N VAL A 258 2.76 -10.09 13.98
CA VAL A 258 2.94 -10.28 12.53
C VAL A 258 3.38 -11.71 12.18
N ARG A 259 4.31 -12.29 12.95
CA ARG A 259 4.71 -13.71 12.80
C ARG A 259 3.57 -14.68 13.10
N ALA A 260 2.79 -14.42 14.14
CA ALA A 260 1.65 -15.26 14.50
C ALA A 260 0.56 -15.22 13.43
N GLU A 261 0.30 -14.05 12.85
CA GLU A 261 -0.67 -13.87 11.77
C GLU A 261 -0.23 -14.55 10.48
N LEU A 262 1.05 -14.47 10.11
CA LEU A 262 1.58 -15.24 8.98
C LEU A 262 1.46 -16.75 9.20
N ALA A 263 1.76 -17.23 10.40
CA ALA A 263 1.57 -18.65 10.74
C ALA A 263 0.09 -19.06 10.68
N ALA A 264 -0.84 -18.19 11.13
CA ALA A 264 -2.27 -18.41 11.00
C ALA A 264 -2.72 -18.42 9.53
N ALA A 265 -2.21 -17.50 8.72
CA ALA A 265 -2.47 -17.45 7.28
C ALA A 265 -2.06 -18.75 6.58
N ARG A 266 -0.89 -19.32 6.91
CA ARG A 266 -0.43 -20.60 6.36
C ARG A 266 -1.38 -21.75 6.70
N ARG A 267 -1.94 -21.78 7.93
CA ARG A 267 -2.92 -22.83 8.33
C ARG A 267 -4.20 -22.80 7.48
N ILE A 268 -4.59 -21.64 6.95
CA ILE A 268 -5.78 -21.50 6.11
C ILE A 268 -5.44 -21.71 4.62
N VAL A 269 -4.38 -21.07 4.14
CA VAL A 269 -4.07 -21.04 2.70
C VAL A 269 -3.46 -22.35 2.22
N ASP A 270 -2.55 -22.97 2.98
CA ASP A 270 -1.85 -24.19 2.53
C ASP A 270 -2.80 -25.36 2.25
N PRO A 271 -3.83 -25.64 3.07
CA PRO A 271 -4.84 -26.67 2.75
C PRO A 271 -5.63 -26.35 1.47
N ILE A 272 -5.98 -25.08 1.23
CA ILE A 272 -6.70 -24.66 0.02
C ILE A 272 -5.83 -24.96 -1.22
N VAL A 273 -4.56 -24.58 -1.19
CA VAL A 273 -3.60 -24.84 -2.26
C VAL A 273 -3.43 -26.36 -2.50
N ALA A 274 -3.26 -27.13 -1.42
CA ALA A 274 -3.10 -28.58 -1.50
C ALA A 274 -4.34 -29.26 -2.10
N ALA A 275 -5.54 -28.89 -1.67
CA ALA A 275 -6.79 -29.41 -2.18
C ALA A 275 -6.99 -29.09 -3.68
N ARG A 276 -6.59 -27.88 -4.12
CA ARG A 276 -6.66 -27.50 -5.54
C ARG A 276 -5.67 -28.26 -6.40
N ARG A 277 -4.44 -28.45 -5.92
CA ARG A 277 -3.43 -29.26 -6.62
C ARG A 277 -3.89 -30.71 -6.78
N ALA A 278 -4.46 -31.31 -5.73
CA ALA A 278 -5.02 -32.66 -5.79
C ALA A 278 -6.14 -32.74 -6.85
N ARG A 279 -7.12 -31.82 -6.83
CA ARG A 279 -8.19 -31.75 -7.84
C ARG A 279 -7.66 -31.60 -9.27
N ASN A 280 -6.59 -30.86 -9.49
CA ASN A 280 -5.97 -30.69 -10.82
C ASN A 280 -5.27 -31.96 -11.29
N VAL A 281 -4.63 -32.71 -10.40
CA VAL A 281 -4.00 -34.02 -10.72
C VAL A 281 -5.07 -35.04 -11.13
N ASP A 282 -6.16 -35.16 -10.37
CA ASP A 282 -7.28 -36.07 -10.66
C ASP A 282 -7.93 -35.75 -12.02
N ARG A 283 -8.12 -34.48 -12.34
CA ARG A 283 -8.64 -34.01 -13.63
C ARG A 283 -7.69 -34.31 -14.80
N ALA A 284 -6.38 -34.18 -14.61
CA ALA A 284 -5.38 -34.55 -15.64
C ALA A 284 -5.41 -36.06 -15.91
N GLY A 285 -5.53 -36.87 -14.87
CA GLY A 285 -5.69 -38.33 -14.98
C GLY A 285 -7.00 -38.76 -15.68
N ALA A 286 -8.10 -38.01 -15.47
CA ALA A 286 -9.38 -38.25 -16.12
C ALA A 286 -9.37 -37.89 -17.62
N LYS A 287 -8.66 -36.83 -18.03
CA LYS A 287 -8.45 -36.46 -19.44
C LYS A 287 -7.72 -37.56 -20.22
N GLY A 288 -6.75 -38.23 -19.60
CA GLY A 288 -6.07 -39.40 -20.21
C GLY A 288 -6.98 -40.61 -20.45
N LYS A 289 -8.18 -40.64 -19.84
CA LYS A 289 -9.19 -41.71 -20.01
C LYS A 289 -10.37 -41.32 -20.93
N GLY A 290 -10.21 -40.28 -21.76
CA GLY A 290 -11.22 -39.89 -22.77
C GLY A 290 -12.49 -39.21 -22.22
N LYS A 291 -12.55 -38.84 -20.95
CA LYS A 291 -13.65 -38.06 -20.36
C LYS A 291 -13.41 -36.55 -20.54
N VAL A 292 -14.33 -35.90 -21.25
CA VAL A 292 -14.33 -34.41 -21.38
C VAL A 292 -14.74 -33.82 -20.03
N ALA A 293 -13.74 -33.49 -19.20
CA ALA A 293 -14.00 -32.67 -18.01
C ALA A 293 -14.08 -31.21 -18.45
N VAL A 294 -15.23 -30.58 -18.28
CA VAL A 294 -15.36 -29.12 -18.38
C VAL A 294 -14.41 -28.52 -17.33
N VAL A 295 -13.34 -27.90 -17.80
CA VAL A 295 -12.37 -27.24 -16.93
C VAL A 295 -13.00 -25.91 -16.55
N GLU A 296 -13.70 -25.88 -15.42
CA GLU A 296 -14.05 -24.62 -14.78
C GLU A 296 -12.73 -23.96 -14.34
N LYS A 297 -12.31 -22.94 -15.09
CA LYS A 297 -11.08 -22.22 -14.84
C LYS A 297 -11.33 -21.29 -13.65
N VAL A 298 -10.98 -21.73 -12.45
CA VAL A 298 -11.04 -20.85 -11.27
C VAL A 298 -10.06 -19.71 -11.49
N ALA A 299 -10.60 -18.51 -11.72
CA ALA A 299 -9.83 -17.31 -12.01
C ALA A 299 -9.57 -16.54 -10.72
N ASP A 300 -8.65 -17.03 -9.88
CA ASP A 300 -8.22 -16.36 -8.65
C ASP A 300 -6.70 -16.35 -8.48
N ALA A 301 -6.23 -15.56 -7.49
CA ALA A 301 -4.80 -15.36 -7.29
C ALA A 301 -4.09 -16.62 -6.75
N VAL A 302 -4.78 -17.55 -6.09
CA VAL A 302 -4.17 -18.83 -5.70
C VAL A 302 -3.77 -19.62 -6.96
N GLY A 303 -4.69 -19.72 -7.93
CA GLY A 303 -4.42 -20.40 -9.20
C GLY A 303 -3.35 -19.67 -10.02
N TRP A 304 -3.41 -18.34 -10.10
CA TRP A 304 -2.43 -17.57 -10.87
C TRP A 304 -1.02 -17.65 -10.29
N LEU A 305 -0.87 -17.63 -8.96
CA LEU A 305 0.42 -17.82 -8.31
C LEU A 305 0.98 -19.23 -8.56
N ASP A 306 0.14 -20.25 -8.49
CA ASP A 306 0.55 -21.64 -8.74
C ASP A 306 0.98 -21.86 -10.19
N GLU A 307 0.21 -21.34 -11.16
CA GLU A 307 0.57 -21.34 -12.58
C GLU A 307 1.89 -20.60 -12.86
N SER A 308 2.06 -19.40 -12.27
CA SER A 308 3.28 -18.58 -12.46
C SER A 308 4.50 -19.20 -11.76
N ALA A 309 4.30 -19.94 -10.68
CA ALA A 309 5.37 -20.66 -9.98
C ALA A 309 5.96 -21.80 -10.83
N ARG A 310 5.19 -22.36 -11.78
CA ARG A 310 5.67 -23.41 -12.70
C ARG A 310 6.33 -24.59 -12.00
N GLY A 311 5.72 -25.03 -10.87
CA GLY A 311 6.26 -26.12 -10.04
C GLY A 311 7.37 -25.73 -9.07
N ARG A 312 7.83 -24.47 -9.07
CA ARG A 312 8.76 -23.97 -8.06
C ARG A 312 8.08 -23.86 -6.69
N ARG A 313 8.86 -24.02 -5.63
CA ARG A 313 8.36 -23.77 -4.27
C ARG A 313 8.05 -22.28 -4.11
N PHE A 314 6.84 -21.96 -3.70
CA PHE A 314 6.37 -20.61 -3.46
C PHE A 314 5.51 -20.57 -2.19
N ASP A 315 5.67 -19.54 -1.36
CA ASP A 315 4.84 -19.32 -0.17
C ASP A 315 3.55 -18.61 -0.56
N HIS A 316 2.48 -19.41 -0.79
CA HIS A 316 1.18 -18.88 -1.20
C HIS A 316 0.54 -18.02 -0.11
N ALA A 317 0.74 -18.35 1.17
CA ALA A 317 0.19 -17.54 2.27
C ALA A 317 0.84 -16.16 2.32
N ALA A 318 2.17 -16.07 2.18
CA ALA A 318 2.86 -14.79 2.05
C ALA A 318 2.40 -14.01 0.82
N GLY A 319 2.18 -14.70 -0.32
CA GLY A 319 1.63 -14.11 -1.54
C GLY A 319 0.22 -13.55 -1.34
N GLN A 320 -0.67 -14.29 -0.68
CA GLN A 320 -2.04 -13.84 -0.37
C GLN A 320 -2.03 -12.64 0.59
N LEU A 321 -1.16 -12.64 1.61
CA LEU A 321 -0.99 -11.50 2.51
C LEU A 321 -0.39 -10.28 1.77
N ALA A 322 0.51 -10.49 0.80
CA ALA A 322 1.04 -9.41 -0.03
C ALA A 322 -0.06 -8.75 -0.89
N PHE A 323 -0.98 -9.55 -1.45
CA PHE A 323 -2.17 -9.03 -2.13
C PHE A 323 -3.07 -8.24 -1.17
N ALA A 324 -3.34 -8.79 0.02
CA ALA A 324 -4.18 -8.13 1.01
C ALA A 324 -3.59 -6.78 1.45
N VAL A 325 -2.30 -6.72 1.80
CA VAL A 325 -1.61 -5.46 2.17
C VAL A 325 -1.68 -4.44 1.04
N ALA A 326 -1.41 -4.87 -0.21
CA ALA A 326 -1.37 -3.96 -1.34
C ALA A 326 -2.75 -3.42 -1.72
N ALA A 327 -3.79 -4.26 -1.68
CA ALA A 327 -5.13 -3.90 -2.14
C ALA A 327 -5.99 -3.28 -1.04
N THR A 328 -6.06 -3.88 0.16
CA THR A 328 -7.02 -3.48 1.18
C THR A 328 -6.78 -2.04 1.65
N PHE A 329 -5.53 -1.70 2.01
CA PHE A 329 -5.26 -0.35 2.54
C PHE A 329 -5.50 0.74 1.50
N THR A 330 -4.91 0.60 0.31
CA THR A 330 -4.94 1.65 -0.72
C THR A 330 -6.32 1.85 -1.32
N THR A 331 -7.07 0.77 -1.57
CA THR A 331 -8.43 0.83 -2.10
C THR A 331 -9.40 1.39 -1.06
N THR A 332 -9.26 1.00 0.22
CA THR A 332 -10.04 1.56 1.33
C THR A 332 -9.85 3.08 1.42
N GLU A 333 -8.61 3.56 1.37
CA GLU A 333 -8.34 5.00 1.45
C GLU A 333 -9.00 5.75 0.31
N LEU A 334 -8.80 5.32 -0.93
CA LEU A 334 -9.36 6.02 -2.09
C LEU A 334 -10.90 5.95 -2.12
N THR A 335 -11.49 4.80 -1.81
CA THR A 335 -12.95 4.67 -1.74
C THR A 335 -13.54 5.56 -0.64
N SER A 336 -12.91 5.59 0.55
CA SER A 336 -13.35 6.47 1.64
C SER A 336 -13.29 7.94 1.25
N VAL A 337 -12.22 8.38 0.59
CA VAL A 337 -12.10 9.76 0.08
C VAL A 337 -13.17 10.05 -0.99
N CYS A 338 -13.49 9.09 -1.86
CA CYS A 338 -14.59 9.25 -2.82
C CYS A 338 -15.93 9.46 -2.11
N VAL A 339 -16.23 8.70 -1.05
CA VAL A 339 -17.47 8.88 -0.27
C VAL A 339 -17.49 10.25 0.43
N LEU A 340 -16.37 10.69 1.02
CA LEU A 340 -16.29 12.03 1.62
C LEU A 340 -16.50 13.14 0.59
N ASN A 341 -15.93 12.99 -0.62
CA ASN A 341 -16.16 13.94 -1.71
C ASN A 341 -17.62 13.92 -2.21
N LEU A 342 -18.28 12.75 -2.26
CA LEU A 342 -19.73 12.67 -2.58
C LEU A 342 -20.57 13.40 -1.53
N CYS A 343 -20.22 13.27 -0.25
CA CYS A 343 -20.91 13.97 0.82
C CYS A 343 -20.70 15.49 0.78
N ALA A 344 -19.50 15.95 0.42
CA ALA A 344 -19.15 17.36 0.32
C ALA A 344 -19.63 18.02 -0.98
N HIS A 345 -19.82 17.23 -2.03
CA HIS A 345 -20.20 17.66 -3.37
C HIS A 345 -21.44 16.90 -3.87
N PRO A 346 -22.62 17.09 -3.23
CA PRO A 346 -23.83 16.34 -3.54
C PRO A 346 -24.34 16.56 -4.98
N GLU A 347 -23.91 17.62 -5.65
CA GLU A 347 -24.19 17.91 -7.05
C GLU A 347 -23.70 16.83 -8.03
N TYR A 348 -22.78 15.95 -7.61
CA TYR A 348 -22.32 14.82 -8.42
C TYR A 348 -23.16 13.55 -8.22
N VAL A 349 -23.99 13.46 -7.18
CA VAL A 349 -24.71 12.22 -6.83
C VAL A 349 -25.66 11.81 -7.94
N GLU A 350 -26.58 12.70 -8.34
CA GLU A 350 -27.56 12.38 -9.38
C GLU A 350 -26.95 12.20 -10.78
N PRO A 351 -25.97 13.02 -11.23
CA PRO A 351 -25.26 12.74 -12.47
C PRO A 351 -24.54 11.38 -12.50
N LEU A 352 -23.97 10.94 -11.38
CA LEU A 352 -23.32 9.62 -11.28
C LEU A 352 -24.35 8.50 -11.29
N ARG A 353 -25.47 8.66 -10.59
CA ARG A 353 -26.59 7.70 -10.62
C ARG A 353 -27.14 7.54 -12.04
N SER A 354 -27.39 8.66 -12.73
CA SER A 354 -27.86 8.65 -14.12
C SER A 354 -26.88 7.94 -15.05
N GLU A 355 -25.56 8.17 -14.91
CA GLU A 355 -24.55 7.45 -15.68
C GLU A 355 -24.56 5.94 -15.39
N ILE A 356 -24.74 5.53 -14.12
CA ILE A 356 -24.84 4.11 -13.73
C ILE A 356 -26.07 3.47 -14.40
N VAL A 357 -27.24 4.14 -14.30
CA VAL A 357 -28.50 3.67 -14.88
C VAL A 357 -28.39 3.53 -16.40
N GLU A 358 -27.87 4.54 -17.09
CA GLU A 358 -27.66 4.50 -18.54
C GLU A 358 -26.73 3.34 -18.95
N VAL A 359 -25.58 3.19 -18.26
CA VAL A 359 -24.56 2.22 -18.67
C VAL A 359 -24.94 0.78 -18.32
N LEU A 360 -25.54 0.56 -17.15
CA LEU A 360 -25.86 -0.78 -16.63
C LEU A 360 -27.32 -1.17 -16.85
N GLY A 361 -28.23 -0.22 -17.06
CA GLY A 361 -29.65 -0.45 -17.33
C GLY A 361 -29.92 -0.89 -18.77
N GLU A 362 -29.20 -0.35 -19.76
CA GLU A 362 -29.39 -0.66 -21.19
C GLU A 362 -29.13 -2.15 -21.57
N GLY A 363 -28.48 -2.91 -20.72
CA GLY A 363 -28.11 -4.30 -20.98
C GLY A 363 -29.20 -5.34 -20.69
N GLY A 364 -30.46 -4.94 -20.41
CA GLY A 364 -31.62 -5.83 -20.14
C GLY A 364 -31.24 -7.19 -19.59
N GLY A 365 -31.35 -7.45 -18.29
CA GLY A 365 -31.40 -8.77 -17.62
C GLY A 365 -30.48 -9.94 -18.07
N GLY A 366 -29.45 -9.71 -18.88
CA GLY A 366 -28.64 -10.73 -19.54
C GLY A 366 -27.20 -10.78 -19.13
N GLU A 367 -26.55 -11.90 -19.44
CA GLU A 367 -25.11 -12.11 -19.30
C GLU A 367 -24.32 -10.96 -19.93
N GLY A 368 -23.56 -10.20 -19.11
CA GLY A 368 -22.64 -9.18 -19.61
C GLY A 368 -22.79 -7.77 -19.05
N ARG A 369 -23.72 -7.52 -18.15
CA ARG A 369 -23.87 -6.24 -17.45
C ARG A 369 -22.57 -5.88 -16.68
N TRP A 370 -22.03 -6.81 -15.94
CA TRP A 370 -20.81 -6.65 -15.14
C TRP A 370 -19.54 -7.06 -15.91
N ARG A 371 -19.29 -6.41 -17.05
CA ARG A 371 -18.05 -6.60 -17.81
C ARG A 371 -17.13 -5.39 -17.68
N LYS A 372 -15.83 -5.61 -17.82
CA LYS A 372 -14.83 -4.55 -17.86
C LYS A 372 -15.22 -3.42 -18.82
N ALA A 373 -15.78 -3.76 -19.99
CA ALA A 373 -16.21 -2.78 -21.00
C ALA A 373 -17.32 -1.86 -20.49
N ALA A 374 -18.30 -2.38 -19.74
CA ALA A 374 -19.36 -1.57 -19.12
C ALA A 374 -18.76 -0.58 -18.09
N LEU A 375 -17.91 -1.06 -17.18
CA LEU A 375 -17.24 -0.18 -16.21
C LEU A 375 -16.33 0.88 -16.85
N GLN A 376 -15.81 0.65 -18.08
CA GLN A 376 -15.06 1.65 -18.83
C GLN A 376 -15.95 2.74 -19.45
N ARG A 377 -17.26 2.49 -19.64
CA ARG A 377 -18.24 3.48 -20.10
C ARG A 377 -18.62 4.48 -19.00
N LEU A 378 -18.45 4.14 -17.72
CA LEU A 378 -18.65 5.05 -16.57
C LEU A 378 -17.56 6.13 -16.55
N ARG A 379 -17.67 7.12 -17.41
CA ARG A 379 -16.63 8.12 -17.66
C ARG A 379 -16.62 9.24 -16.64
N LEU A 380 -17.81 9.65 -16.14
CA LEU A 380 -17.92 10.64 -15.08
C LEU A 380 -17.41 10.04 -13.77
N MET A 381 -17.81 8.82 -13.44
CA MET A 381 -17.31 8.11 -12.25
C MET A 381 -15.80 7.92 -12.32
N ASP A 382 -15.26 7.57 -13.48
CA ASP A 382 -13.80 7.45 -13.71
C ASP A 382 -13.07 8.78 -13.41
N SER A 383 -13.64 9.91 -13.88
CA SER A 383 -13.13 11.26 -13.65
C SER A 383 -13.22 11.66 -12.18
N PHE A 384 -14.36 11.38 -11.52
CA PHE A 384 -14.60 11.68 -10.12
C PHE A 384 -13.60 10.97 -9.19
N ILE A 385 -13.39 9.66 -9.42
CA ILE A 385 -12.41 8.87 -8.65
C ILE A 385 -10.99 9.39 -8.89
N LYS A 386 -10.64 9.71 -10.14
CA LYS A 386 -9.31 10.22 -10.49
C LYS A 386 -9.03 11.59 -9.86
N GLU A 387 -10.03 12.48 -9.80
CA GLU A 387 -9.91 13.77 -9.12
C GLU A 387 -9.78 13.61 -7.60
N SER A 388 -10.59 12.71 -7.01
CA SER A 388 -10.47 12.33 -5.60
C SER A 388 -9.04 11.84 -5.30
N GLN A 389 -8.49 10.99 -6.17
CA GLN A 389 -7.11 10.50 -6.04
C GLN A 389 -6.09 11.63 -6.19
N ARG A 390 -6.27 12.57 -7.11
CA ARG A 390 -5.35 13.69 -7.34
C ARG A 390 -5.21 14.57 -6.09
N LEU A 391 -6.33 14.94 -5.47
CA LEU A 391 -6.35 15.77 -4.26
C LEU A 391 -5.89 15.02 -3.00
N GLN A 392 -6.16 13.71 -2.92
CA GLN A 392 -5.60 12.87 -1.86
C GLN A 392 -4.06 12.83 -1.95
N HIS A 393 -3.53 12.80 -3.17
CA HIS A 393 -2.09 12.75 -3.43
C HIS A 393 -1.36 14.09 -3.25
N GLU A 394 -1.84 14.98 -2.38
CA GLU A 394 -0.95 16.00 -1.80
C GLU A 394 0.22 15.38 -1.02
N VAL A 395 0.42 14.07 -1.15
CA VAL A 395 1.69 13.38 -0.90
C VAL A 395 2.70 13.95 -1.88
N ARG A 396 3.54 14.85 -1.39
CA ARG A 396 4.43 15.68 -2.23
C ARG A 396 5.51 14.89 -2.98
N ALA A 397 5.64 13.59 -2.76
CA ALA A 397 6.56 12.71 -3.47
C ALA A 397 6.11 11.24 -3.50
N THR A 398 6.35 10.57 -4.61
CA THR A 398 6.03 9.15 -4.86
C THR A 398 7.12 8.50 -5.72
N MET A 399 6.83 7.40 -6.43
CA MET A 399 7.79 6.67 -7.26
C MET A 399 9.06 6.27 -6.48
N THR A 400 8.88 5.75 -5.25
CA THR A 400 10.01 5.25 -4.43
C THR A 400 10.83 4.22 -5.21
N ARG A 401 12.16 4.40 -5.22
CA ARG A 401 13.12 3.49 -5.88
C ARG A 401 14.38 3.33 -5.02
N LEU A 402 15.03 2.18 -5.14
CA LEU A 402 16.39 1.95 -4.66
C LEU A 402 17.32 1.83 -5.86
N THR A 403 18.43 2.59 -5.86
CA THR A 403 19.43 2.51 -6.92
C THR A 403 20.29 1.25 -6.75
N LYS A 404 20.32 0.39 -7.76
CA LYS A 404 21.16 -0.82 -7.79
C LYS A 404 22.63 -0.51 -8.12
N GLN A 405 22.84 0.55 -8.87
CA GLN A 405 24.13 1.09 -9.22
C GLN A 405 24.06 2.61 -9.34
N ARG A 406 25.18 3.25 -9.61
CA ARG A 406 25.24 4.69 -9.90
C ARG A 406 24.42 5.01 -11.13
N VAL A 407 23.55 6.03 -11.05
CA VAL A 407 22.70 6.51 -12.15
C VAL A 407 23.03 7.97 -12.41
N THR A 408 23.27 8.33 -13.68
CA THR A 408 23.48 9.72 -14.08
C THR A 408 22.26 10.20 -14.85
N LEU A 409 21.63 11.27 -14.37
CA LEU A 409 20.48 11.90 -15.01
C LEU A 409 20.92 12.80 -16.17
N SER A 410 19.97 13.18 -17.01
CA SER A 410 20.18 13.96 -18.23
C SER A 410 20.87 15.32 -18.01
N ASP A 411 20.72 15.92 -16.82
CA ASP A 411 21.37 17.18 -16.44
C ASP A 411 22.75 16.98 -15.77
N GLY A 412 23.27 15.76 -15.75
CA GLY A 412 24.53 15.41 -15.10
C GLY A 412 24.43 15.11 -13.59
N THR A 413 23.23 15.18 -12.98
CA THR A 413 23.04 14.79 -11.57
C THR A 413 23.35 13.32 -11.40
N VAL A 414 24.23 13.00 -10.44
CA VAL A 414 24.69 11.64 -10.19
C VAL A 414 24.10 11.08 -8.91
N ILE A 415 23.21 10.11 -9.05
CA ILE A 415 22.60 9.40 -7.93
C ILE A 415 23.50 8.21 -7.53
N PRO A 416 23.96 8.13 -6.28
CA PRO A 416 24.84 7.05 -5.87
C PRO A 416 24.12 5.70 -5.76
N LYS A 417 24.88 4.60 -5.78
CA LYS A 417 24.38 3.24 -5.51
C LYS A 417 23.78 3.17 -4.09
N ASN A 418 22.74 2.36 -3.91
CA ASN A 418 22.00 2.13 -2.66
C ASN A 418 21.28 3.36 -2.10
N ALA A 419 21.11 4.42 -2.89
CA ALA A 419 20.29 5.57 -2.53
C ALA A 419 18.79 5.26 -2.69
N LEU A 420 17.99 5.70 -1.73
CA LEU A 420 16.54 5.76 -1.85
C LEU A 420 16.16 7.08 -2.53
N VAL A 421 15.36 7.00 -3.56
CA VAL A 421 14.85 8.17 -4.28
C VAL A 421 13.34 8.19 -4.31
N MET A 422 12.77 9.38 -4.41
CA MET A 422 11.35 9.63 -4.72
C MET A 422 11.27 10.76 -5.75
N VAL A 423 10.15 10.84 -6.45
CA VAL A 423 9.83 11.93 -7.39
C VAL A 423 8.74 12.80 -6.79
N SER A 424 8.89 14.12 -6.89
CA SER A 424 7.86 15.06 -6.43
C SER A 424 6.58 14.95 -7.26
N THR A 425 5.44 15.26 -6.64
CA THR A 425 4.12 15.26 -7.28
C THR A 425 3.61 16.68 -7.56
N ASP A 426 4.51 17.65 -7.63
CA ASP A 426 4.20 19.07 -7.80
C ASP A 426 3.31 19.35 -9.02
N LYS A 427 3.49 18.63 -10.13
CA LYS A 427 2.61 18.77 -11.31
C LYS A 427 1.14 18.44 -11.06
N ALA A 428 0.82 17.67 -10.03
CA ALA A 428 -0.58 17.41 -9.67
C ALA A 428 -1.30 18.68 -9.16
N MET A 429 -0.54 19.68 -8.73
CA MET A 429 -1.04 20.99 -8.24
C MET A 429 -0.59 22.15 -9.12
N ASP A 430 -0.10 21.88 -10.34
CA ASP A 430 0.33 22.89 -11.29
C ASP A 430 -0.90 23.50 -12.01
N PRO A 431 -1.17 24.81 -11.84
CA PRO A 431 -2.29 25.49 -12.51
C PRO A 431 -2.18 25.50 -14.03
N ALA A 432 -0.97 25.36 -14.58
CA ALA A 432 -0.77 25.24 -16.02
C ALA A 432 -1.29 23.90 -16.59
N VAL A 433 -1.32 22.86 -15.75
CA VAL A 433 -1.86 21.52 -16.09
C VAL A 433 -3.31 21.40 -15.67
N PHE A 434 -3.61 21.80 -14.45
CA PHE A 434 -4.91 21.69 -13.79
C PHE A 434 -5.38 23.08 -13.33
N PRO A 435 -6.23 23.78 -14.11
CA PRO A 435 -6.83 25.05 -13.67
C PRO A 435 -7.52 24.87 -12.31
N ASP A 436 -7.36 25.84 -11.42
CA ASP A 436 -7.85 25.78 -10.01
C ASP A 436 -7.47 24.46 -9.32
N PRO A 437 -6.16 24.16 -9.16
CA PRO A 437 -5.70 22.82 -8.80
C PRO A 437 -6.10 22.38 -7.40
N HIS A 438 -6.45 23.32 -6.52
CA HIS A 438 -6.90 23.05 -5.15
C HIS A 438 -8.42 22.82 -5.05
N ALA A 439 -9.18 23.25 -6.04
CA ALA A 439 -10.61 23.02 -6.08
C ALA A 439 -10.94 21.62 -6.60
N PHE A 440 -11.89 20.94 -5.94
CA PHE A 440 -12.42 19.67 -6.43
C PHE A 440 -13.29 19.91 -7.67
N ASN A 441 -12.96 19.23 -8.77
CA ASN A 441 -13.81 19.20 -9.96
C ASN A 441 -13.93 17.75 -10.46
N GLY A 442 -15.01 17.07 -10.08
CA GLY A 442 -15.27 15.67 -10.47
C GLY A 442 -15.37 15.46 -11.98
N ARG A 443 -15.61 16.52 -12.78
CA ARG A 443 -15.65 16.47 -14.25
C ARG A 443 -14.32 16.77 -14.91
N ARG A 444 -13.32 17.20 -14.18
CA ARG A 444 -12.02 17.65 -14.69
C ARG A 444 -11.42 16.71 -15.74
N PHE A 445 -11.28 15.46 -15.41
CA PHE A 445 -10.67 14.47 -16.31
C PHE A 445 -11.63 14.04 -17.43
N LEU A 446 -12.93 14.09 -17.22
CA LEU A 446 -13.92 13.89 -18.27
C LEU A 446 -13.79 14.98 -19.35
N GLU A 447 -13.72 16.25 -18.95
CA GLU A 447 -13.52 17.40 -19.83
C GLU A 447 -12.16 17.35 -20.56
N MET A 448 -11.09 17.00 -19.83
CA MET A 448 -9.77 16.84 -20.42
C MET A 448 -9.74 15.72 -21.48
N ARG A 449 -10.46 14.61 -21.26
CA ARG A 449 -10.61 13.53 -22.25
C ARG A 449 -11.42 13.94 -23.49
N GLY A 450 -12.28 14.94 -23.38
CA GLY A 450 -13.02 15.51 -24.51
C GLY A 450 -12.15 16.30 -25.49
N ARG A 451 -10.93 16.68 -25.10
CA ARG A 451 -10.01 17.43 -25.96
C ARG A 451 -9.45 16.54 -27.07
N PRO A 452 -9.19 17.09 -28.28
CA PRO A 452 -8.60 16.31 -29.38
C PRO A 452 -7.30 15.60 -28.98
N GLY A 453 -7.19 14.30 -29.27
CA GLY A 453 -6.02 13.46 -28.96
C GLY A 453 -5.85 13.10 -27.48
N GLN A 454 -6.78 13.47 -26.58
CA GLN A 454 -6.67 13.23 -25.13
C GLN A 454 -7.57 12.10 -24.63
N GLN A 455 -8.35 11.45 -25.48
CA GLN A 455 -9.41 10.49 -25.11
C GLN A 455 -8.92 9.34 -24.19
N ASN A 456 -7.68 8.89 -24.40
CA ASN A 456 -7.08 7.77 -23.66
C ASN A 456 -6.03 8.20 -22.62
N ARG A 457 -5.73 9.49 -22.50
CA ARG A 457 -4.67 9.99 -21.62
C ARG A 457 -5.10 10.10 -20.16
N TRP A 458 -6.34 10.47 -19.89
CA TRP A 458 -6.81 10.89 -18.58
C TRP A 458 -7.77 9.87 -17.91
N GLN A 459 -7.77 8.62 -18.35
CA GLN A 459 -8.51 7.55 -17.65
C GLN A 459 -7.92 7.30 -16.26
N LEU A 460 -8.74 6.83 -15.31
CA LEU A 460 -8.33 6.55 -13.93
C LEU A 460 -7.05 5.70 -13.86
N ALA A 461 -7.03 4.59 -14.57
CA ALA A 461 -5.89 3.67 -14.58
C ALA A 461 -4.71 4.11 -15.47
N THR A 462 -4.83 5.21 -16.22
CA THR A 462 -3.74 5.73 -17.06
C THR A 462 -2.80 6.59 -16.22
N THR A 463 -1.50 6.27 -16.27
CA THR A 463 -0.46 6.99 -15.51
C THR A 463 0.25 7.99 -16.39
N SER A 464 0.64 9.12 -15.81
CA SER A 464 1.44 10.16 -16.47
C SER A 464 2.27 10.92 -15.42
N PRO A 465 3.28 11.71 -15.82
CA PRO A 465 4.02 12.55 -14.88
C PRO A 465 3.16 13.56 -14.12
N GLU A 466 2.07 14.01 -14.73
CA GLU A 466 1.13 14.96 -14.11
C GLU A 466 0.25 14.29 -13.04
N HIS A 467 0.06 12.96 -13.14
CA HIS A 467 -0.79 12.21 -12.24
C HIS A 467 -0.14 10.88 -11.86
N LEU A 468 0.59 10.87 -10.76
CA LEU A 468 1.38 9.74 -10.28
C LEU A 468 0.64 8.84 -9.26
N GLY A 469 -0.70 8.90 -9.19
CA GLY A 469 -1.51 8.16 -8.22
C GLY A 469 -1.31 6.64 -8.25
N PHE A 470 -1.05 6.09 -9.42
CA PHE A 470 -0.66 4.68 -9.59
C PHE A 470 0.83 4.51 -9.93
N GLY A 471 1.68 5.50 -9.58
CA GLY A 471 3.06 5.52 -10.02
C GLY A 471 3.18 5.73 -11.53
N HIS A 472 4.36 5.43 -12.13
CA HIS A 472 4.58 5.62 -13.57
C HIS A 472 5.64 4.66 -14.12
N GLY A 473 5.47 4.25 -15.41
CA GLY A 473 6.41 3.41 -16.14
C GLY A 473 6.41 1.93 -15.72
N ALA A 474 7.59 1.30 -15.79
CA ALA A 474 7.77 -0.14 -15.54
C ALA A 474 7.31 -0.59 -14.13
N HIS A 475 7.33 0.33 -13.18
CA HIS A 475 6.90 0.11 -11.80
C HIS A 475 5.57 0.81 -11.46
N ALA A 476 4.76 1.16 -12.45
CA ALA A 476 3.38 1.55 -12.19
C ALA A 476 2.62 0.42 -11.50
N CYS A 477 1.62 0.76 -10.67
CA CYS A 477 0.83 -0.23 -9.96
C CYS A 477 0.30 -1.30 -10.92
N PRO A 478 0.67 -2.57 -10.75
CA PRO A 478 0.23 -3.63 -11.64
C PRO A 478 -1.26 -3.94 -11.50
N GLY A 479 -1.84 -3.70 -10.31
CA GLY A 479 -3.25 -3.92 -9.99
C GLY A 479 -4.17 -2.73 -10.28
N ARG A 480 -3.71 -1.64 -10.89
CA ARG A 480 -4.50 -0.41 -11.07
C ARG A 480 -5.82 -0.59 -11.83
N PHE A 481 -5.88 -1.54 -12.77
CA PHE A 481 -7.12 -1.84 -13.50
C PHE A 481 -8.12 -2.61 -12.63
N PHE A 482 -7.62 -3.50 -11.78
CA PHE A 482 -8.42 -4.20 -10.78
C PHE A 482 -8.97 -3.22 -9.74
N ALA A 483 -8.11 -2.40 -9.14
CA ALA A 483 -8.50 -1.38 -8.16
C ALA A 483 -9.54 -0.40 -8.74
N ALA A 484 -9.35 0.06 -9.99
CA ALA A 484 -10.33 0.92 -10.65
C ALA A 484 -11.70 0.24 -10.80
N ASN A 485 -11.74 -1.05 -11.16
CA ASN A 485 -13.00 -1.80 -11.27
C ASN A 485 -13.64 -2.02 -9.89
N GLU A 486 -12.85 -2.42 -8.90
CA GLU A 486 -13.32 -2.68 -7.54
C GLU A 486 -13.94 -1.44 -6.90
N ILE A 487 -13.27 -0.28 -6.99
CA ILE A 487 -13.78 0.99 -6.48
C ILE A 487 -15.10 1.37 -7.18
N LYS A 488 -15.14 1.25 -8.53
CA LYS A 488 -16.37 1.53 -9.29
C LYS A 488 -17.51 0.63 -8.84
N VAL A 489 -17.29 -0.67 -8.72
CA VAL A 489 -18.30 -1.63 -8.29
C VAL A 489 -18.85 -1.27 -6.90
N LEU A 490 -17.97 -0.99 -5.92
CA LEU A 490 -18.39 -0.57 -4.58
C LEU A 490 -19.20 0.74 -4.62
N LEU A 491 -18.70 1.76 -5.33
CA LEU A 491 -19.40 3.05 -5.44
C LEU A 491 -20.75 2.93 -6.15
N ILE A 492 -20.92 2.01 -7.12
CA ILE A 492 -22.22 1.75 -7.77
C ILE A 492 -23.23 1.29 -6.73
N PHE A 493 -22.93 0.26 -5.93
CA PHE A 493 -23.87 -0.22 -4.90
C PHE A 493 -24.11 0.82 -3.81
N MET A 494 -23.07 1.57 -3.40
CA MET A 494 -23.20 2.63 -2.41
C MET A 494 -24.05 3.81 -2.89
N LEU A 495 -23.98 4.17 -4.18
CA LEU A 495 -24.75 5.29 -4.76
C LEU A 495 -26.19 4.90 -5.09
N ILE A 496 -26.40 3.71 -5.66
CA ILE A 496 -27.74 3.31 -6.10
C ILE A 496 -28.64 2.99 -4.91
N ARG A 497 -28.10 2.39 -3.85
CA ARG A 497 -28.91 1.90 -2.73
C ARG A 497 -28.94 2.80 -1.51
N TYR A 498 -28.03 3.78 -1.40
CA TYR A 498 -27.87 4.56 -0.19
C TYR A 498 -27.67 6.05 -0.48
N ASP A 499 -28.16 6.88 0.44
CA ASP A 499 -27.82 8.30 0.55
C ASP A 499 -26.76 8.50 1.62
N TRP A 500 -25.78 9.35 1.31
CA TRP A 500 -24.64 9.63 2.17
C TRP A 500 -24.55 11.13 2.45
N ARG A 501 -24.25 11.51 3.68
CA ARG A 501 -23.95 12.91 4.05
C ARG A 501 -22.97 12.99 5.21
N LEU A 502 -22.33 14.13 5.36
CA LEU A 502 -21.53 14.44 6.54
C LEU A 502 -22.45 14.73 7.73
N PRO A 503 -22.03 14.38 8.98
CA PRO A 503 -22.77 14.76 10.18
C PRO A 503 -22.74 16.28 10.39
N ASP A 504 -23.63 16.77 11.25
CA ASP A 504 -23.67 18.16 11.74
C ASP A 504 -23.80 19.23 10.63
N GLY A 505 -24.33 18.88 9.46
CA GLY A 505 -24.50 19.80 8.33
C GLY A 505 -23.18 20.26 7.70
N ARG A 506 -22.06 19.58 7.95
CA ARG A 506 -20.78 19.88 7.30
C ARG A 506 -20.89 19.71 5.79
N THR A 507 -20.28 20.63 5.04
CA THR A 507 -20.25 20.65 3.57
C THR A 507 -18.82 20.57 3.01
N GLU A 508 -17.83 20.47 3.86
CA GLU A 508 -16.42 20.37 3.46
C GLU A 508 -15.86 18.99 3.81
N VAL A 509 -14.98 18.49 2.97
CA VAL A 509 -14.25 17.25 3.23
C VAL A 509 -13.43 17.40 4.50
N PRO A 510 -13.56 16.49 5.49
CA PRO A 510 -12.78 16.53 6.71
C PRO A 510 -11.27 16.49 6.43
N ALA A 511 -10.50 17.17 7.28
CA ALA A 511 -9.05 17.17 7.18
C ALA A 511 -8.49 15.75 7.35
N LEU A 512 -7.78 15.26 6.34
CA LEU A 512 -7.13 13.95 6.41
C LEU A 512 -5.97 13.98 7.40
N ARG A 513 -5.79 12.91 8.15
CA ARG A 513 -4.61 12.72 9.02
C ARG A 513 -3.36 12.58 8.18
N ARG A 514 -2.23 13.09 8.70
CA ARG A 514 -0.92 13.04 8.04
C ARG A 514 0.09 12.31 8.90
N TRP A 515 0.88 11.46 8.27
CA TRP A 515 2.05 10.84 8.86
C TRP A 515 3.15 10.73 7.82
N ALA A 516 4.31 11.31 8.11
CA ALA A 516 5.37 11.43 7.13
C ALA A 516 4.85 12.05 5.82
N HIS A 517 4.99 11.35 4.71
CA HIS A 517 4.52 11.78 3.40
C HIS A 517 3.15 11.17 3.02
N GLU A 518 2.47 10.50 3.94
CA GLU A 518 1.16 9.87 3.69
C GLU A 518 0.01 10.71 4.27
N LYS A 519 -1.13 10.67 3.59
CA LYS A 519 -2.42 11.17 4.06
C LYS A 519 -3.41 10.03 4.13
N PHE A 520 -4.26 10.02 5.12
CA PHE A 520 -5.27 8.98 5.29
C PHE A 520 -6.51 9.50 6.04
N VAL A 521 -7.64 8.88 5.74
CA VAL A 521 -8.91 9.15 6.44
C VAL A 521 -8.78 8.67 7.89
N ASP A 522 -9.29 9.47 8.83
CA ASP A 522 -9.32 9.08 10.24
C ASP A 522 -10.16 7.82 10.43
N LEU A 523 -9.73 6.93 11.33
CA LEU A 523 -10.49 5.74 11.70
C LEU A 523 -11.83 6.08 12.36
N ASP A 524 -11.86 7.20 13.08
CA ASP A 524 -13.03 7.67 13.81
C ASP A 524 -13.93 8.61 12.99
N GLU A 525 -13.54 8.93 11.72
CA GLU A 525 -14.37 9.78 10.86
C GLU A 525 -15.69 9.11 10.55
N ARG A 526 -16.77 9.84 10.80
CA ARG A 526 -18.14 9.34 10.68
C ARG A 526 -18.87 10.00 9.52
N VAL A 527 -19.73 9.22 8.89
CA VAL A 527 -20.70 9.67 7.90
C VAL A 527 -22.10 9.18 8.31
N LEU A 528 -23.09 9.83 7.79
CA LEU A 528 -24.50 9.43 7.93
C LEU A 528 -24.92 8.71 6.66
N VAL A 529 -25.54 7.55 6.80
CA VAL A 529 -26.03 6.73 5.71
C VAL A 529 -27.48 6.33 5.98
N ARG A 530 -28.29 6.30 4.93
CA ARG A 530 -29.65 5.71 4.96
C ARG A 530 -29.92 4.92 3.69
N ARG A 531 -30.80 3.94 3.78
CA ARG A 531 -31.37 3.26 2.61
C ARG A 531 -32.26 4.21 1.82
N ARG A 532 -32.12 4.22 0.50
CA ARG A 532 -33.03 4.98 -0.38
C ARG A 532 -34.37 4.30 -0.45
N GLU A 533 -35.45 5.11 -0.62
CA GLU A 533 -36.71 4.61 -1.07
C GLU A 533 -36.61 4.38 -2.59
N GLU A 534 -36.91 3.18 -3.02
CA GLU A 534 -36.73 2.74 -4.40
C GLU A 534 -37.77 3.46 -5.29
N GLU A 535 -37.30 4.36 -6.15
CA GLU A 535 -38.13 4.90 -7.25
C GLU A 535 -37.86 4.22 -8.59
N GLU A 536 -36.73 3.54 -8.78
CA GLU A 536 -36.43 2.70 -9.96
C GLU A 536 -35.46 1.57 -9.57
N GLU A 537 -35.97 0.34 -9.45
CA GLU A 537 -35.17 -0.85 -9.33
C GLU A 537 -34.40 -1.10 -10.64
N ILE A 538 -33.13 -0.69 -10.67
CA ILE A 538 -32.21 -1.46 -11.47
C ILE A 538 -31.91 -2.70 -10.62
N GLU A 539 -32.40 -3.86 -11.01
CA GLU A 539 -31.88 -5.14 -10.50
C GLU A 539 -30.39 -5.21 -10.83
N LEU A 540 -29.55 -4.74 -9.87
CA LEU A 540 -28.09 -4.81 -9.94
C LEU A 540 -27.58 -6.15 -9.42
#